data_fb2cd67e9c337a509ac08628def4fb4f
#
_entry.id   fb2cd67e9c337a509ac08628def4fb4f
#
_cell.length_a   1.000
_cell.length_b   1.000
_cell.length_c   1.000
_cell.angle_alpha   90.00
_cell.angle_beta   90.00
_cell.angle_gamma   90.00
#
_symmetry.space_group_name_H-M   'P 1'
#
loop_
_entity.id
_entity.type
_entity.pdbx_description
1 polymer ?
#
loop_
_entity_poly.entity_id
_entity_poly.type
_entity_poly.pdbx_seq_one_letter_code
_entity_poly.pdbx_strand_id
1 'polypeptide(L)'
;MGLGVGLAFAVPSARGQAKPPTMPVEEIKDGMKGYGLTVFKGTEPEKFDVEVVGVLHNFRPGQELILVRTPHPRLNITKNVRGMSGSPIYLDGRLIGAYAYSWAAFQAEPVAGVTPIAPMLTEMRRPIPPGFWPLEG
;
A
#
# COMPACT_ATOMS: atom_id res chain seq x y z
N MET A 1 5.13 57.93 -5.40
CA MET A 1 3.95 57.05 -5.47
C MET A 1 4.46 55.65 -5.70
N GLY A 2 4.66 54.88 -4.63
CA GLY A 2 5.05 53.47 -4.68
C GLY A 2 3.81 52.61 -4.45
N LEU A 3 3.30 51.97 -5.50
CA LEU A 3 2.36 50.88 -5.33
C LEU A 3 3.13 49.62 -4.91
N GLY A 4 3.19 49.37 -3.59
CA GLY A 4 3.68 48.12 -3.05
C GLY A 4 2.71 47.02 -3.38
N VAL A 5 3.00 46.23 -4.41
CA VAL A 5 2.28 44.94 -4.61
C VAL A 5 2.76 43.98 -3.56
N GLY A 6 2.01 43.87 -2.45
CA GLY A 6 2.24 42.82 -1.48
C GLY A 6 1.88 41.48 -2.10
N LEU A 7 2.88 40.71 -2.49
CA LEU A 7 2.72 39.29 -2.79
C LEU A 7 2.36 38.58 -1.49
N ALA A 8 1.08 38.38 -1.27
CA ALA A 8 0.62 37.49 -0.23
C ALA A 8 0.92 36.06 -0.68
N PHE A 9 2.00 35.47 -0.15
CA PHE A 9 2.20 34.04 -0.22
C PHE A 9 1.14 33.37 0.67
N ALA A 10 0.12 32.80 0.05
CA ALA A 10 -0.79 31.90 0.76
C ALA A 10 0.04 30.69 1.17
N VAL A 11 0.39 30.63 2.46
CA VAL A 11 0.91 29.39 3.06
C VAL A 11 -0.20 28.37 2.95
N PRO A 12 -0.01 27.23 2.24
CA PRO A 12 -1.02 26.19 2.23
C PRO A 12 -1.21 25.78 3.68
N SER A 13 -2.42 25.99 4.21
CA SER A 13 -2.77 25.50 5.53
C SER A 13 -2.55 23.99 5.52
N ALA A 14 -1.77 23.48 6.47
CA ALA A 14 -1.54 22.05 6.68
C ALA A 14 -2.84 21.39 7.17
N ARG A 15 -3.89 21.48 6.39
CA ARG A 15 -5.05 20.60 6.53
C ARG A 15 -4.62 19.27 5.97
N GLY A 16 -4.56 18.29 6.85
CA GLY A 16 -4.14 16.92 6.70
C GLY A 16 -3.97 16.46 5.25
N GLN A 17 -2.85 15.82 4.95
CA GLN A 17 -2.56 15.29 3.62
C GLN A 17 -3.81 14.59 3.09
N ALA A 18 -4.26 14.99 1.90
CA ALA A 18 -5.36 14.33 1.24
C ALA A 18 -5.06 12.82 1.19
N LYS A 19 -6.01 11.99 1.58
CA LYS A 19 -5.87 10.54 1.49
C LYS A 19 -5.56 10.19 0.04
N PRO A 20 -4.58 9.32 -0.23
CA PRO A 20 -4.30 8.91 -1.59
C PRO A 20 -5.55 8.28 -2.22
N PRO A 21 -5.81 8.52 -3.51
CA PRO A 21 -6.90 7.86 -4.21
C PRO A 21 -6.70 6.35 -4.14
N THR A 22 -7.79 5.60 -4.09
CA THR A 22 -7.78 4.14 -4.04
C THR A 22 -8.28 3.54 -5.35
N MET A 23 -7.83 2.33 -5.66
CA MET A 23 -8.33 1.52 -6.76
C MET A 23 -9.01 0.28 -6.21
N PRO A 24 -10.30 0.05 -6.50
CA PRO A 24 -10.99 -1.16 -6.09
C PRO A 24 -10.49 -2.36 -6.90
N VAL A 25 -10.66 -3.57 -6.34
CA VAL A 25 -10.20 -4.82 -6.95
C VAL A 25 -10.79 -5.03 -8.34
N GLU A 26 -12.03 -4.59 -8.57
CA GLU A 26 -12.74 -4.76 -9.84
C GLU A 26 -12.08 -4.03 -11.02
N GLU A 27 -11.29 -3.00 -10.73
CA GLU A 27 -10.52 -2.26 -11.75
C GLU A 27 -9.13 -2.86 -12.00
N ILE A 28 -8.68 -3.79 -11.16
CA ILE A 28 -7.34 -4.37 -11.25
C ILE A 28 -7.33 -5.45 -12.32
N LYS A 29 -6.37 -5.35 -13.25
CA LYS A 29 -6.18 -6.29 -14.35
C LYS A 29 -4.76 -6.84 -14.36
N ASP A 30 -4.63 -8.06 -14.87
CA ASP A 30 -3.35 -8.72 -15.07
C ASP A 30 -2.42 -7.86 -15.93
N GLY A 31 -1.15 -7.81 -15.57
CA GLY A 31 -0.15 -7.03 -16.27
C GLY A 31 -0.08 -5.55 -15.91
N MET A 32 -0.98 -5.04 -15.07
CA MET A 32 -0.86 -3.68 -14.54
C MET A 32 0.43 -3.54 -13.75
N LYS A 33 1.13 -2.43 -13.95
CA LYS A 33 2.40 -2.12 -13.30
C LYS A 33 2.22 -0.99 -12.30
N GLY A 34 3.00 -1.05 -11.25
CA GLY A 34 3.03 -0.04 -10.22
C GLY A 34 4.23 -0.18 -9.30
N TYR A 35 4.08 0.25 -8.09
CA TYR A 35 5.16 0.22 -7.11
C TYR A 35 4.65 0.02 -5.69
N GLY A 36 5.52 -0.48 -4.86
CA GLY A 36 5.36 -0.47 -3.41
C GLY A 36 6.40 0.44 -2.75
N LEU A 37 6.12 0.84 -1.54
CA LEU A 37 7.03 1.60 -0.70
C LEU A 37 7.36 0.79 0.54
N THR A 38 8.64 0.58 0.81
CA THR A 38 9.10 -0.12 2.00
C THR A 38 10.41 0.46 2.51
N VAL A 39 10.76 0.12 3.74
CA VAL A 39 12.06 0.47 4.30
C VAL A 39 12.92 -0.79 4.33
N PHE A 40 13.91 -0.87 3.45
CA PHE A 40 14.85 -2.00 3.43
C PHE A 40 15.99 -1.81 4.43
N LYS A 41 16.41 -0.58 4.65
CA LYS A 41 17.51 -0.25 5.57
C LYS A 41 17.33 1.17 6.11
N GLY A 42 17.50 1.34 7.41
CA GLY A 42 17.35 2.66 8.05
C GLY A 42 15.91 3.11 8.15
N THR A 43 15.66 4.38 7.85
CA THR A 43 14.34 5.05 7.94
C THR A 43 13.82 5.56 6.60
N GLU A 44 14.62 5.46 5.53
CA GLU A 44 14.26 5.97 4.21
C GLU A 44 13.38 4.97 3.45
N PRO A 45 12.18 5.37 3.00
CA PRO A 45 11.37 4.56 2.12
C PRO A 45 12.03 4.37 0.75
N GLU A 46 12.05 3.15 0.27
CA GLU A 46 12.50 2.80 -1.07
C GLU A 46 11.32 2.27 -1.89
N LYS A 47 11.32 2.60 -3.17
CA LYS A 47 10.37 2.04 -4.14
C LYS A 47 10.85 0.68 -4.61
N PHE A 48 9.90 -0.23 -4.77
CA PHE A 48 10.10 -1.48 -5.50
C PHE A 48 8.99 -1.66 -6.52
N ASP A 49 9.32 -2.20 -7.68
CA ASP A 49 8.35 -2.39 -8.75
C ASP A 49 7.42 -3.56 -8.45
N VAL A 50 6.18 -3.43 -8.89
CA VAL A 50 5.19 -4.50 -8.85
C VAL A 50 4.49 -4.64 -10.19
N GLU A 51 4.13 -5.87 -10.53
CA GLU A 51 3.30 -6.20 -11.69
C GLU A 51 2.21 -7.17 -11.25
N VAL A 52 0.96 -6.86 -11.59
CA VAL A 52 -0.17 -7.72 -11.24
C VAL A 52 -0.12 -9.01 -12.04
N VAL A 53 -0.17 -10.12 -11.34
CA VAL A 53 -0.27 -11.48 -11.93
C VAL A 53 -1.72 -11.93 -12.03
N GLY A 54 -2.54 -11.53 -11.07
CA GLY A 54 -3.95 -11.90 -11.01
C GLY A 54 -4.61 -11.51 -9.70
N VAL A 55 -5.87 -11.84 -9.59
CA VAL A 55 -6.66 -11.67 -8.37
C VAL A 55 -7.22 -13.04 -7.98
N LEU A 56 -6.97 -13.48 -6.76
CA LEU A 56 -7.59 -14.66 -6.18
C LEU A 56 -8.88 -14.24 -5.49
N HIS A 57 -10.00 -14.71 -6.03
CA HIS A 57 -11.30 -14.56 -5.39
C HIS A 57 -11.48 -15.68 -4.34
N ASN A 58 -12.06 -15.31 -3.20
CA ASN A 58 -12.26 -16.28 -2.09
C ASN A 58 -10.97 -16.98 -1.63
N PHE A 59 -9.87 -16.25 -1.56
CA PHE A 59 -8.63 -16.74 -0.95
C PHE A 59 -8.89 -17.25 0.49
N ARG A 60 -9.72 -16.51 1.20
CA ARG A 60 -10.43 -16.93 2.41
C ARG A 60 -11.90 -16.53 2.23
N PRO A 61 -12.85 -17.11 2.96
CA PRO A 61 -14.26 -16.74 2.85
C PRO A 61 -14.46 -15.22 2.90
N GLY A 62 -15.02 -14.65 1.82
CA GLY A 62 -15.25 -13.21 1.69
C GLY A 62 -14.01 -12.34 1.55
N GLN A 63 -12.83 -12.92 1.29
CA GLN A 63 -11.58 -12.18 1.13
C GLN A 63 -10.94 -12.43 -0.24
N GLU A 64 -10.57 -11.36 -0.90
CA GLU A 64 -9.80 -11.39 -2.12
C GLU A 64 -8.32 -11.15 -1.84
N LEU A 65 -7.46 -11.64 -2.71
CA LEU A 65 -6.03 -11.43 -2.65
C LEU A 65 -5.50 -11.04 -4.03
N ILE A 66 -4.79 -9.93 -4.12
CA ILE A 66 -4.14 -9.49 -5.35
C ILE A 66 -2.75 -10.11 -5.40
N LEU A 67 -2.47 -10.87 -6.45
CA LEU A 67 -1.15 -11.43 -6.68
C LEU A 67 -0.31 -10.48 -7.51
N VAL A 68 0.87 -10.17 -7.02
CA VAL A 68 1.84 -9.32 -7.71
C VAL A 68 3.19 -9.99 -7.80
N ARG A 69 3.89 -9.75 -8.89
CA ARG A 69 5.31 -10.05 -9.06
C ARG A 69 6.11 -8.84 -8.59
N THR A 70 7.18 -9.08 -7.86
CA THR A 70 8.00 -8.01 -7.28
C THR A 70 9.45 -8.13 -7.77
N PRO A 71 9.73 -7.74 -9.03
CA PRO A 71 11.08 -7.77 -9.57
C PRO A 71 11.93 -6.67 -8.91
N HIS A 72 12.75 -7.05 -7.96
CA HIS A 72 13.65 -6.12 -7.28
C HIS A 72 14.98 -6.82 -6.98
N PRO A 73 16.14 -6.21 -7.23
CA PRO A 73 17.44 -6.84 -7.04
C PRO A 73 17.65 -7.43 -5.64
N ARG A 74 17.23 -6.71 -4.60
CA ARG A 74 17.32 -7.20 -3.22
C ARG A 74 16.36 -8.35 -2.93
N LEU A 75 15.13 -8.27 -3.48
CA LEU A 75 14.13 -9.33 -3.30
C LEU A 75 14.49 -10.60 -4.07
N ASN A 76 15.15 -10.47 -5.21
CA ASN A 76 15.64 -11.60 -5.98
C ASN A 76 16.74 -12.37 -5.23
N ILE A 77 17.54 -11.69 -4.42
CA ILE A 77 18.63 -12.29 -3.63
C ILE A 77 18.12 -12.87 -2.32
N THR A 78 17.34 -12.09 -1.59
CA THR A 78 16.87 -12.44 -0.25
C THR A 78 15.56 -13.21 -0.23
N LYS A 79 14.83 -13.16 -1.35
CA LYS A 79 13.51 -13.78 -1.59
C LYS A 79 12.41 -13.37 -0.61
N ASN A 80 12.77 -12.78 0.51
CA ASN A 80 11.85 -12.22 1.51
C ASN A 80 12.61 -11.26 2.41
N VAL A 81 12.19 -10.03 2.44
CA VAL A 81 12.63 -9.10 3.47
C VAL A 81 11.58 -9.09 4.57
N ARG A 82 11.92 -9.61 5.74
CA ARG A 82 11.10 -9.47 6.94
C ARG A 82 10.88 -7.98 7.18
N GLY A 83 9.63 -7.59 7.42
CA GLY A 83 9.26 -6.18 7.63
C GLY A 83 8.62 -5.50 6.43
N MET A 84 8.50 -6.17 5.27
CA MET A 84 7.73 -5.62 4.14
C MET A 84 6.22 -5.71 4.34
N SER A 85 5.73 -6.56 5.24
CA SER A 85 4.30 -6.67 5.55
C SER A 85 3.73 -5.32 5.97
N GLY A 86 2.62 -4.94 5.38
CA GLY A 86 2.01 -3.62 5.58
C GLY A 86 2.49 -2.54 4.60
N SER A 87 3.50 -2.81 3.79
CA SER A 87 3.96 -1.85 2.76
C SER A 87 2.84 -1.51 1.78
N PRO A 88 2.55 -0.22 1.56
CA PRO A 88 1.51 0.19 0.63
C PRO A 88 1.90 -0.10 -0.81
N ILE A 89 0.94 -0.57 -1.60
CA ILE A 89 1.09 -0.89 -3.01
C ILE A 89 0.19 0.00 -3.84
N TYR A 90 0.76 0.59 -4.89
CA TYR A 90 0.10 1.55 -5.77
C TYR A 90 0.12 1.06 -7.22
N LEU A 91 -1.01 1.21 -7.90
CA LEU A 91 -1.14 1.08 -9.35
C LEU A 91 -1.66 2.40 -9.89
N ASP A 92 -1.02 2.94 -10.90
CA ASP A 92 -1.41 4.22 -11.51
C ASP A 92 -1.62 5.35 -10.47
N GLY A 93 -0.71 5.42 -9.48
CA GLY A 93 -0.77 6.39 -8.39
C GLY A 93 -1.90 6.19 -7.38
N ARG A 94 -2.66 5.11 -7.50
CA ARG A 94 -3.80 4.78 -6.64
C ARG A 94 -3.47 3.61 -5.72
N LEU A 95 -3.77 3.75 -4.45
CA LEU A 95 -3.52 2.72 -3.44
C LEU A 95 -4.45 1.52 -3.64
N ILE A 96 -3.88 0.35 -3.82
CA ILE A 96 -4.64 -0.89 -3.99
C ILE A 96 -4.72 -1.74 -2.73
N GLY A 97 -3.75 -1.62 -1.84
CA GLY A 97 -3.70 -2.42 -0.63
C GLY A 97 -2.33 -2.43 0.02
N ALA A 98 -2.12 -3.44 0.86
CA ALA A 98 -0.89 -3.63 1.60
C ALA A 98 -0.28 -5.02 1.33
N TYR A 99 1.04 -5.05 1.22
CA TYR A 99 1.82 -6.28 1.13
C TYR A 99 1.56 -7.16 2.35
N ALA A 100 1.11 -8.39 2.15
CA ALA A 100 0.73 -9.26 3.25
C ALA A 100 1.38 -10.65 3.21
N TYR A 101 1.53 -11.21 2.02
CA TYR A 101 2.02 -12.57 1.82
C TYR A 101 3.17 -12.62 0.83
N SER A 102 4.03 -13.61 0.96
CA SER A 102 5.11 -13.83 0.03
C SER A 102 5.32 -15.33 -0.19
N TRP A 103 5.47 -15.70 -1.45
CA TRP A 103 5.79 -17.06 -1.88
C TRP A 103 7.09 -17.03 -2.67
N ALA A 104 8.19 -17.19 -1.98
CA ALA A 104 9.51 -17.06 -2.59
C ALA A 104 10.23 -18.40 -2.84
N ALA A 105 9.68 -19.51 -2.35
CA ALA A 105 10.47 -20.71 -2.14
C ALA A 105 10.98 -21.40 -3.40
N PHE A 106 10.35 -21.22 -4.58
CA PHE A 106 10.69 -22.00 -5.77
C PHE A 106 10.59 -21.22 -7.10
N GLN A 107 10.53 -19.90 -7.06
CA GLN A 107 10.35 -19.10 -8.27
C GLN A 107 11.56 -18.19 -8.54
N ALA A 108 11.88 -18.02 -9.82
CA ALA A 108 12.92 -17.09 -10.25
C ALA A 108 12.62 -15.63 -9.86
N GLU A 109 11.34 -15.28 -9.83
CA GLU A 109 10.85 -13.98 -9.40
C GLU A 109 9.91 -14.13 -8.20
N PRO A 110 10.07 -13.28 -7.15
CA PRO A 110 9.20 -13.34 -5.98
C PRO A 110 7.76 -12.95 -6.33
N VAL A 111 6.82 -13.78 -5.91
CA VAL A 111 5.38 -13.47 -5.97
C VAL A 111 4.90 -13.11 -4.57
N ALA A 112 4.11 -12.07 -4.50
CA ALA A 112 3.53 -11.57 -3.26
C ALA A 112 2.01 -11.48 -3.33
N GLY A 113 1.38 -11.56 -2.18
CA GLY A 113 -0.03 -11.30 -2.01
C GLY A 113 -0.27 -9.94 -1.36
N VAL A 114 -1.13 -9.16 -1.98
CA VAL A 114 -1.54 -7.84 -1.51
C VAL A 114 -2.98 -7.92 -1.03
N THR A 115 -3.19 -7.57 0.23
CA THR A 115 -4.55 -7.46 0.80
C THR A 115 -5.21 -6.18 0.28
N PRO A 116 -6.40 -6.26 -0.34
CA PRO A 116 -7.10 -5.10 -0.88
C PRO A 116 -7.39 -4.03 0.18
N ILE A 117 -7.38 -2.77 -0.25
CA ILE A 117 -7.57 -1.61 0.66
C ILE A 117 -9.03 -1.47 1.14
N ALA A 118 -10.02 -1.82 0.32
CA ALA A 118 -11.43 -1.57 0.64
C ALA A 118 -11.90 -2.22 1.94
N PRO A 119 -11.62 -3.51 2.23
CA PRO A 119 -11.96 -4.11 3.52
C PRO A 119 -11.30 -3.41 4.71
N MET A 120 -10.05 -2.97 4.56
CA MET A 120 -9.35 -2.25 5.63
C MET A 120 -10.04 -0.93 5.97
N LEU A 121 -10.46 -0.18 4.95
CA LEU A 121 -11.18 1.08 5.15
C LEU A 121 -12.55 0.86 5.81
N THR A 122 -13.20 -0.24 5.51
CA THR A 122 -14.47 -0.63 6.16
C THR A 122 -14.26 -0.94 7.63
N GLU A 123 -13.22 -1.69 7.97
CA GLU A 123 -12.87 -1.99 9.36
C GLU A 123 -12.53 -0.72 10.17
N MET A 124 -11.79 0.19 9.57
CA MET A 124 -11.44 1.46 10.23
C MET A 124 -12.65 2.34 10.54
N ARG A 125 -13.78 2.14 9.87
CA ARG A 125 -15.03 2.88 10.11
C ARG A 125 -15.95 2.22 11.14
N ARG A 126 -15.63 1.00 11.56
CA ARG A 126 -16.42 0.33 12.60
C ARG A 126 -16.28 1.04 13.93
N PRO A 127 -17.38 1.27 14.65
CA PRO A 127 -17.31 1.77 16.02
C PRO A 127 -16.49 0.82 16.89
N ILE A 128 -15.64 1.37 17.73
CA ILE A 128 -14.91 0.57 18.70
C ILE A 128 -15.92 0.10 19.76
N PRO A 129 -16.02 -1.23 20.02
CA PRO A 129 -16.94 -1.72 21.04
C PRO A 129 -16.65 -1.09 22.41
N PRO A 130 -17.68 -0.78 23.22
CA PRO A 130 -17.47 -0.32 24.58
C PRO A 130 -16.62 -1.31 25.37
N GLY A 131 -15.64 -0.81 26.12
CA GLY A 131 -14.74 -1.63 26.95
C GLY A 131 -13.54 -2.22 26.20
N PHE A 132 -13.32 -1.86 24.95
CA PHE A 132 -12.14 -2.34 24.17
C PHE A 132 -10.85 -1.56 24.47
N TRP A 133 -10.95 -0.38 25.07
CA TRP A 133 -9.78 0.36 25.52
C TRP A 133 -9.21 -0.26 26.79
N PRO A 134 -7.88 -0.45 26.86
CA PRO A 134 -7.27 -0.78 28.14
C PRO A 134 -7.65 0.33 29.13
N LEU A 135 -8.10 -0.09 30.29
CA LEU A 135 -8.42 0.80 31.40
C LEU A 135 -7.26 1.78 31.59
N GLU A 136 -7.58 3.06 31.60
CA GLU A 136 -6.63 4.05 32.05
C GLU A 136 -6.22 3.65 33.47
N GLY A 137 -4.97 3.25 33.58
CA GLY A 137 -4.34 2.93 34.87
C GLY A 137 -3.90 4.18 35.59
#